data_bec8a2b8292e5fc4d52894c59db4466e
#
_entry.id   bec8a2b8292e5fc4d52894c59db4466e
#
_cell.length_a   1.000
_cell.length_b   1.000
_cell.length_c   1.000
_cell.angle_alpha   90.00
_cell.angle_beta   90.00
_cell.angle_gamma   90.00
#
_symmetry.space_group_name_H-M   'P 1'
#
loop_
_entity.id
_entity.type
_entity.pdbx_description
1 polymer ?
#
loop_
_entity_poly.entity_id
_entity_poly.type
_entity_poly.pdbx_seq_one_letter_code
_entity_poly.pdbx_strand_id
1 'polypeptide(L)'
;LIVTNFSHGHHGDATDADNPRVRWRYDPAMAGVSGQFADCGIHALHMASFISGDEVRSLSADFASTIPGRALEDDAMVNFRTERGTVGRLWSSSVAIGRQHGFDIQVFGETGGMRWASEQPNQVYYTPVGGRTQIMEKGDGSLSDEATRLSRVAIAHPEGFPLAVANIYVDLAAAIRGAPAGALPTAEDGVRSMAAVYAAVESAVQDGVWVDARPPMFR
;
A
#
# COMPACT_ATOMS: atom_id res chain seq x y z
N LEU A 1 -12.61 -9.90 1.21
CA LEU A 1 -11.23 -10.22 1.53
C LEU A 1 -10.30 -9.39 0.64
N ILE A 2 -9.24 -8.84 1.22
CA ILE A 2 -8.19 -8.12 0.50
C ILE A 2 -6.85 -8.81 0.74
N VAL A 3 -6.05 -8.96 -0.32
CA VAL A 3 -4.64 -9.36 -0.24
C VAL A 3 -3.83 -8.30 -0.97
N THR A 4 -2.83 -7.75 -0.29
CA THR A 4 -1.99 -6.70 -0.86
C THR A 4 -0.52 -6.92 -0.52
N ASN A 5 0.36 -6.47 -1.37
CA ASN A 5 1.79 -6.60 -1.21
C ASN A 5 2.50 -5.30 -1.55
N PHE A 6 3.62 -5.05 -0.91
CA PHE A 6 4.66 -4.16 -1.39
C PHE A 6 6.01 -4.75 -1.05
N SER A 7 6.55 -5.54 -1.96
CA SER A 7 7.76 -6.32 -1.72
C SER A 7 8.74 -6.19 -2.88
N HIS A 8 10.00 -5.96 -2.56
CA HIS A 8 11.11 -5.83 -3.51
C HIS A 8 12.38 -6.44 -2.91
N GLY A 9 13.40 -6.65 -3.75
CA GLY A 9 14.68 -7.22 -3.33
C GLY A 9 15.83 -6.21 -3.26
N HIS A 10 15.54 -4.91 -3.23
CA HIS A 10 16.55 -3.86 -3.37
C HIS A 10 17.51 -3.76 -2.18
N HIS A 11 17.11 -4.27 -1.02
CA HIS A 11 17.89 -4.23 0.22
C HIS A 11 18.25 -5.63 0.74
N GLY A 12 18.30 -6.62 -0.17
CA GLY A 12 18.72 -7.98 0.16
C GLY A 12 20.22 -8.15 0.39
N ASP A 13 21.03 -7.11 0.19
CA ASP A 13 22.48 -7.15 0.40
C ASP A 13 22.84 -6.63 1.80
N ALA A 14 23.57 -7.42 2.56
CA ALA A 14 24.04 -7.04 3.89
C ALA A 14 24.98 -5.81 3.88
N THR A 15 25.68 -5.57 2.77
CA THR A 15 26.59 -4.41 2.60
C THR A 15 25.88 -3.08 2.44
N ASP A 16 24.56 -3.07 2.26
CA ASP A 16 23.76 -1.84 2.24
C ASP A 16 23.91 -0.99 3.51
N ALA A 17 24.20 -1.61 4.66
CA ALA A 17 24.46 -0.89 5.91
C ALA A 17 25.67 0.05 5.81
N ASP A 18 26.62 -0.24 4.93
CA ASP A 18 27.82 0.58 4.69
C ASP A 18 27.57 1.68 3.63
N ASN A 19 26.44 1.62 2.90
CA ASN A 19 26.09 2.56 1.87
C ASN A 19 25.51 3.86 2.48
N PRO A 20 26.19 5.02 2.36
CA PRO A 20 25.75 6.27 2.97
C PRO A 20 24.39 6.77 2.47
N ARG A 21 23.92 6.31 1.29
CA ARG A 21 22.62 6.70 0.71
C ARG A 21 21.43 5.99 1.37
N VAL A 22 21.64 4.79 1.91
CA VAL A 22 20.55 3.95 2.44
C VAL A 22 20.74 3.53 3.90
N ARG A 23 21.94 3.65 4.48
CA ARG A 23 22.24 3.21 5.86
C ARG A 23 21.33 3.82 6.93
N TRP A 24 20.78 5.03 6.69
CA TRP A 24 19.85 5.67 7.58
C TRP A 24 18.57 4.85 7.82
N ARG A 25 18.20 3.99 6.85
CA ARG A 25 17.02 3.10 6.94
C ARG A 25 17.17 2.02 8.01
N TYR A 26 18.41 1.69 8.38
CA TYR A 26 18.74 0.64 9.35
C TYR A 26 19.04 1.19 10.76
N ASP A 27 19.04 2.52 10.89
CA ASP A 27 19.26 3.22 12.16
C ASP A 27 17.92 3.68 12.75
N PRO A 28 17.44 3.07 13.87
CA PRO A 28 16.18 3.47 14.50
C PRO A 28 16.12 4.95 14.91
N ALA A 29 17.27 5.58 15.17
CA ALA A 29 17.33 7.00 15.50
C ALA A 29 16.99 7.88 14.30
N MET A 30 17.18 7.39 13.09
CA MET A 30 16.94 8.10 11.84
C MET A 30 15.65 7.67 11.16
N ALA A 31 15.39 6.36 11.09
CA ALA A 31 14.23 5.79 10.40
C ALA A 31 12.97 5.72 11.28
N GLY A 32 13.13 5.74 12.60
CA GLY A 32 12.03 5.64 13.55
C GLY A 32 11.77 4.21 14.03
N VAL A 33 10.50 3.88 14.34
CA VAL A 33 10.14 2.67 15.08
C VAL A 33 9.97 1.42 14.21
N SER A 34 9.94 1.56 12.89
CA SER A 34 9.69 0.49 11.92
C SER A 34 10.49 0.78 10.64
N GLY A 35 10.97 -0.24 10.01
CA GLY A 35 11.74 -0.17 8.77
C GLY A 35 10.85 -0.34 7.54
N GLN A 36 10.78 -1.56 7.03
CA GLN A 36 10.10 -1.87 5.76
C GLN A 36 8.59 -1.63 5.82
N PHE A 37 7.92 -1.89 6.94
CA PHE A 37 6.49 -1.67 7.03
C PHE A 37 6.15 -0.18 7.01
N ALA A 38 6.91 0.67 7.72
CA ALA A 38 6.69 2.12 7.70
C ALA A 38 7.07 2.77 6.36
N ASP A 39 8.04 2.21 5.63
CA ASP A 39 8.47 2.74 4.32
C ASP A 39 7.51 2.29 3.19
N CYS A 40 7.30 0.99 3.04
CA CYS A 40 6.54 0.42 1.92
C CYS A 40 5.20 -0.22 2.32
N GLY A 41 5.16 -0.94 3.44
CA GLY A 41 3.95 -1.64 3.88
C GLY A 41 2.76 -0.70 4.08
N ILE A 42 3.02 0.51 4.56
CA ILE A 42 1.99 1.52 4.79
C ILE A 42 1.28 1.94 3.50
N HIS A 43 1.98 1.97 2.35
CA HIS A 43 1.35 2.25 1.06
C HIS A 43 0.36 1.16 0.67
N ALA A 44 0.71 -0.11 0.91
CA ALA A 44 -0.17 -1.24 0.63
C ALA A 44 -1.40 -1.23 1.55
N LEU A 45 -1.23 -0.86 2.82
CA LEU A 45 -2.34 -0.74 3.78
C LEU A 45 -3.27 0.42 3.41
N HIS A 46 -2.72 1.58 3.07
CA HIS A 46 -3.50 2.74 2.62
C HIS A 46 -4.25 2.46 1.32
N MET A 47 -3.62 1.76 0.36
CA MET A 47 -4.31 1.33 -0.87
C MET A 47 -5.49 0.41 -0.56
N ALA A 48 -5.38 -0.49 0.42
CA ALA A 48 -6.47 -1.36 0.83
C ALA A 48 -7.66 -0.56 1.40
N SER A 49 -7.40 0.44 2.26
CA SER A 49 -8.43 1.35 2.77
C SER A 49 -9.06 2.18 1.65
N PHE A 50 -8.24 2.76 0.78
CA PHE A 50 -8.70 3.59 -0.35
C PHE A 50 -9.63 2.81 -1.29
N ILE A 51 -9.24 1.61 -1.72
CA ILE A 51 -10.03 0.79 -2.67
C ILE A 51 -11.30 0.24 -2.03
N SER A 52 -11.24 -0.15 -0.75
CA SER A 52 -12.44 -0.64 -0.05
C SER A 52 -13.36 0.46 0.44
N GLY A 53 -12.89 1.70 0.53
CA GLY A 53 -13.59 2.80 1.21
C GLY A 53 -13.88 2.48 2.68
N ASP A 54 -12.98 1.75 3.35
CA ASP A 54 -13.19 1.23 4.70
C ASP A 54 -11.87 1.21 5.48
N GLU A 55 -11.88 1.83 6.64
CA GLU A 55 -10.67 2.07 7.42
C GLU A 55 -10.23 0.85 8.23
N VAL A 56 -8.92 0.72 8.43
CA VAL A 56 -8.34 -0.34 9.26
C VAL A 56 -8.67 -0.10 10.73
N ARG A 57 -9.34 -1.07 11.33
CA ARG A 57 -9.73 -1.07 12.74
C ARG A 57 -8.70 -1.74 13.64
N SER A 58 -8.25 -2.93 13.25
CA SER A 58 -7.30 -3.72 14.04
C SER A 58 -6.38 -4.51 13.15
N LEU A 59 -5.19 -4.81 13.66
CA LEU A 59 -4.21 -5.61 12.95
C LEU A 59 -3.43 -6.53 13.89
N SER A 60 -2.78 -7.52 13.27
CA SER A 60 -1.82 -8.44 13.89
C SER A 60 -0.62 -8.52 12.94
N ALA A 61 0.58 -8.31 13.47
CA ALA A 61 1.80 -8.21 12.67
C ALA A 61 2.88 -9.19 13.15
N ASP A 62 3.59 -9.73 12.18
CA ASP A 62 4.82 -10.48 12.37
C ASP A 62 5.95 -9.77 11.60
N PHE A 63 6.97 -9.32 12.32
CA PHE A 63 8.11 -8.57 11.80
C PHE A 63 9.37 -9.40 11.92
N ALA A 64 10.12 -9.49 10.82
CA ALA A 64 11.41 -10.17 10.81
C ALA A 64 12.54 -9.25 10.33
N SER A 65 13.67 -9.32 10.99
CA SER A 65 14.95 -8.78 10.52
C SER A 65 15.78 -9.96 10.01
N THR A 66 15.73 -10.19 8.70
CA THR A 66 16.31 -11.39 8.08
C THR A 66 17.79 -11.22 7.76
N ILE A 67 18.25 -9.99 7.57
CA ILE A 67 19.66 -9.68 7.37
C ILE A 67 20.33 -9.46 8.73
N PRO A 68 21.38 -10.21 9.08
CA PRO A 68 22.07 -10.07 10.36
C PRO A 68 22.53 -8.64 10.64
N GLY A 69 22.30 -8.17 11.87
CA GLY A 69 22.74 -6.84 12.33
C GLY A 69 21.80 -5.70 12.06
N ARG A 70 20.69 -5.91 11.35
CA ARG A 70 19.63 -4.90 11.19
C ARG A 70 18.79 -4.80 12.46
N ALA A 71 18.60 -3.58 12.94
CA ALA A 71 17.82 -3.29 14.14
C ALA A 71 16.32 -3.15 13.85
N LEU A 72 15.95 -2.82 12.61
CA LEU A 72 14.56 -2.71 12.15
C LEU A 72 14.23 -3.87 11.21
N GLU A 73 12.95 -4.18 11.08
CA GLU A 73 12.47 -5.23 10.21
C GLU A 73 12.72 -4.90 8.73
N ASP A 74 13.07 -5.92 7.96
CA ASP A 74 13.19 -5.91 6.51
C ASP A 74 12.11 -6.77 5.82
N ASP A 75 11.31 -7.48 6.62
CA ASP A 75 10.15 -8.27 6.20
C ASP A 75 9.01 -8.12 7.21
N ALA A 76 7.79 -7.96 6.73
CA ALA A 76 6.60 -7.76 7.53
C ALA A 76 5.39 -8.48 6.93
N MET A 77 4.75 -9.32 7.74
CA MET A 77 3.45 -9.93 7.47
C MET A 77 2.40 -9.30 8.38
N VAL A 78 1.34 -8.73 7.81
CA VAL A 78 0.29 -8.08 8.58
C VAL A 78 -1.09 -8.61 8.19
N ASN A 79 -1.82 -9.10 9.17
CA ASN A 79 -3.24 -9.37 9.05
C ASN A 79 -4.02 -8.17 9.56
N PHE A 80 -5.07 -7.75 8.87
CA PHE A 80 -5.88 -6.63 9.32
C PHE A 80 -7.38 -6.87 9.17
N ARG A 81 -8.17 -6.12 9.90
CA ARG A 81 -9.62 -6.04 9.79
C ARG A 81 -10.02 -4.59 9.69
N THR A 82 -10.98 -4.30 8.84
CA THR A 82 -11.54 -2.96 8.68
C THR A 82 -12.74 -2.76 9.62
N GLU A 83 -13.24 -1.53 9.69
CA GLU A 83 -14.39 -1.18 10.53
C GLU A 83 -15.65 -1.99 10.17
N ARG A 84 -15.90 -2.22 8.88
CA ARG A 84 -17.03 -3.03 8.39
C ARG A 84 -16.74 -4.52 8.35
N GLY A 85 -15.58 -4.96 8.84
CA GLY A 85 -15.23 -6.36 9.00
C GLY A 85 -14.56 -7.03 7.80
N THR A 86 -14.09 -6.28 6.82
CA THR A 86 -13.26 -6.83 5.75
C THR A 86 -11.97 -7.41 6.32
N VAL A 87 -11.63 -8.63 5.90
CA VAL A 87 -10.41 -9.32 6.30
C VAL A 87 -9.32 -9.00 5.29
N GLY A 88 -8.14 -8.58 5.76
CA GLY A 88 -7.00 -8.27 4.92
C GLY A 88 -5.74 -9.06 5.27
N ARG A 89 -4.87 -9.21 4.28
CA ARG A 89 -3.53 -9.80 4.35
C ARG A 89 -2.57 -8.89 3.61
N LEU A 90 -1.46 -8.56 4.24
CA LEU A 90 -0.44 -7.71 3.66
C LEU A 90 0.93 -8.36 3.86
N TRP A 91 1.73 -8.36 2.81
CA TRP A 91 3.15 -8.69 2.87
C TRP A 91 3.98 -7.51 2.37
N SER A 92 4.96 -7.09 3.15
CA SER A 92 5.93 -6.05 2.77
C SER A 92 7.34 -6.54 3.06
N SER A 93 8.20 -6.51 2.05
CA SER A 93 9.58 -7.00 2.15
C SER A 93 10.54 -6.16 1.33
N SER A 94 11.72 -5.90 1.87
CA SER A 94 12.82 -5.27 1.13
C SER A 94 13.91 -6.27 0.70
N VAL A 95 13.75 -7.53 1.08
CA VAL A 95 14.71 -8.61 0.85
C VAL A 95 14.19 -9.70 -0.09
N ALA A 96 13.05 -9.48 -0.73
CA ALA A 96 12.45 -10.40 -1.69
C ALA A 96 13.17 -10.37 -3.05
N ILE A 97 14.40 -10.89 -3.10
CA ILE A 97 15.25 -10.90 -4.30
C ILE A 97 14.50 -11.51 -5.48
N GLY A 98 14.51 -10.80 -6.61
CA GLY A 98 13.78 -11.18 -7.83
C GLY A 98 12.46 -10.43 -8.02
N ARG A 99 11.91 -9.79 -6.97
CA ARG A 99 10.80 -8.83 -7.12
C ARG A 99 11.37 -7.43 -7.35
N GLN A 100 10.88 -6.75 -8.38
CA GLN A 100 11.38 -5.42 -8.75
C GLN A 100 10.67 -4.30 -7.95
N HIS A 101 9.33 -4.30 -7.99
CA HIS A 101 8.50 -3.32 -7.32
C HIS A 101 7.10 -3.91 -7.07
N GLY A 102 7.07 -5.06 -6.40
CA GLY A 102 5.86 -5.86 -6.21
C GLY A 102 4.79 -5.19 -5.36
N PHE A 103 4.28 -4.05 -5.82
CA PHE A 103 3.16 -3.33 -5.23
C PHE A 103 1.89 -3.75 -5.96
N ASP A 104 1.07 -4.56 -5.30
CA ASP A 104 -0.14 -5.12 -5.90
C ASP A 104 -1.27 -5.28 -4.88
N ILE A 105 -2.49 -5.40 -5.40
CA ILE A 105 -3.68 -5.67 -4.60
C ILE A 105 -4.62 -6.65 -5.30
N GLN A 106 -5.23 -7.52 -4.52
CA GLN A 106 -6.31 -8.40 -4.92
C GLN A 106 -7.51 -8.20 -3.98
N VAL A 107 -8.68 -8.01 -4.55
CA VAL A 107 -9.94 -7.85 -3.81
C VAL A 107 -10.89 -8.97 -4.21
N PHE A 108 -11.44 -9.65 -3.22
CA PHE A 108 -12.40 -10.75 -3.39
C PHE A 108 -13.71 -10.36 -2.72
N GLY A 109 -14.70 -10.00 -3.53
CA GLY A 109 -16.04 -9.61 -3.12
C GLY A 109 -17.08 -10.69 -3.39
N GLU A 110 -18.33 -10.40 -3.07
CA GLU A 110 -19.47 -11.30 -3.26
C GLU A 110 -19.83 -11.49 -4.74
N THR A 111 -19.62 -10.47 -5.56
CA THR A 111 -20.01 -10.48 -6.98
C THR A 111 -18.84 -10.79 -7.91
N GLY A 112 -17.62 -10.77 -7.44
CA GLY A 112 -16.43 -11.02 -8.22
C GLY A 112 -15.15 -10.68 -7.51
N GLY A 113 -14.04 -10.88 -8.20
CA GLY A 113 -12.70 -10.53 -7.74
C GLY A 113 -11.98 -9.63 -8.72
N MET A 114 -11.07 -8.81 -8.22
CA MET A 114 -10.19 -8.01 -9.06
C MET A 114 -8.75 -8.05 -8.55
N ARG A 115 -7.80 -7.82 -9.47
CA ARG A 115 -6.40 -7.61 -9.15
C ARG A 115 -5.80 -6.50 -9.98
N TRP A 116 -4.87 -5.80 -9.37
CA TRP A 116 -4.03 -4.81 -10.00
C TRP A 116 -2.59 -4.94 -9.50
N ALA A 117 -1.62 -4.59 -10.36
CA ALA A 117 -0.21 -4.57 -10.00
C ALA A 117 0.49 -3.35 -10.63
N SER A 118 1.37 -2.71 -9.88
CA SER A 118 2.13 -1.53 -10.32
C SER A 118 3.06 -1.81 -11.51
N GLU A 119 3.47 -3.06 -11.70
CA GLU A 119 4.30 -3.48 -12.84
C GLU A 119 3.50 -3.54 -14.15
N GLN A 120 2.16 -3.55 -14.06
CA GLN A 120 1.23 -3.44 -15.19
C GLN A 120 0.13 -2.41 -14.87
N PRO A 121 0.49 -1.13 -14.64
CA PRO A 121 -0.39 -0.16 -14.00
C PRO A 121 -1.62 0.20 -14.82
N ASN A 122 -1.61 -0.06 -16.13
CA ASN A 122 -2.67 0.30 -17.04
C ASN A 122 -3.79 -0.76 -17.17
N GLN A 123 -3.70 -1.86 -16.41
CA GLN A 123 -4.63 -2.98 -16.50
C GLN A 123 -5.17 -3.38 -15.14
N VAL A 124 -6.48 -3.61 -15.09
CA VAL A 124 -7.16 -4.26 -13.98
C VAL A 124 -7.79 -5.55 -14.51
N TYR A 125 -7.57 -6.64 -13.79
CA TYR A 125 -8.17 -7.94 -14.09
C TYR A 125 -9.41 -8.10 -13.21
N TYR A 126 -10.57 -8.24 -13.82
CA TYR A 126 -11.84 -8.47 -13.13
C TYR A 126 -12.45 -9.82 -13.52
N THR A 127 -12.88 -10.56 -12.55
CA THR A 127 -13.55 -11.86 -12.74
C THR A 127 -14.88 -11.85 -12.00
N PRO A 128 -16.02 -11.73 -12.69
CA PRO A 128 -17.33 -11.89 -12.04
C PRO A 128 -17.56 -13.33 -11.59
N VAL A 129 -18.37 -13.53 -10.56
CA VAL A 129 -18.76 -14.86 -10.10
C VAL A 129 -19.39 -15.64 -11.26
N GLY A 130 -18.89 -16.85 -11.53
CA GLY A 130 -19.35 -17.71 -12.64
C GLY A 130 -18.95 -17.23 -14.03
N GLY A 131 -18.22 -16.13 -14.14
CA GLY A 131 -17.79 -15.54 -15.41
C GLY A 131 -16.31 -15.80 -15.75
N ARG A 132 -15.90 -15.25 -16.87
CA ARG A 132 -14.50 -15.25 -17.32
C ARG A 132 -13.79 -13.97 -16.85
N THR A 133 -12.48 -14.08 -16.64
CA THR A 133 -11.64 -12.91 -16.38
C THR A 133 -11.66 -11.96 -17.58
N GLN A 134 -11.89 -10.70 -17.31
CA GLN A 134 -11.83 -9.58 -18.24
C GLN A 134 -10.63 -8.73 -17.88
N ILE A 135 -9.96 -8.18 -18.88
CA ILE A 135 -8.89 -7.18 -18.69
C ILE A 135 -9.50 -5.83 -19.02
N MET A 136 -9.56 -4.95 -18.02
CA MET A 136 -9.99 -3.56 -18.19
C MET A 136 -8.73 -2.72 -18.36
N GLU A 137 -8.63 -2.04 -19.48
CA GLU A 137 -7.46 -1.21 -19.78
C GLU A 137 -7.75 0.28 -19.57
N LYS A 138 -6.70 1.00 -19.21
CA LYS A 138 -6.73 2.45 -19.17
C LYS A 138 -7.28 3.02 -20.50
N GLY A 139 -8.25 3.94 -20.41
CA GLY A 139 -8.89 4.54 -21.58
C GLY A 139 -9.98 3.70 -22.23
N ASP A 140 -10.33 2.54 -21.66
CA ASP A 140 -11.52 1.79 -22.06
C ASP A 140 -12.80 2.61 -21.79
N GLY A 141 -13.71 2.66 -22.74
CA GLY A 141 -14.95 3.42 -22.64
C GLY A 141 -15.94 2.92 -21.59
N SER A 142 -15.66 1.79 -20.94
CA SER A 142 -16.43 1.25 -19.81
C SER A 142 -15.96 1.77 -18.43
N LEU A 143 -14.89 2.57 -18.39
CA LEU A 143 -14.34 3.10 -17.13
C LEU A 143 -15.22 4.25 -16.59
N SER A 144 -15.14 4.47 -15.28
CA SER A 144 -15.80 5.61 -14.64
C SER A 144 -15.25 6.96 -15.14
N ASP A 145 -16.05 8.02 -14.98
CA ASP A 145 -15.63 9.39 -15.32
C ASP A 145 -14.34 9.78 -14.59
N GLU A 146 -14.19 9.33 -13.32
CA GLU A 146 -13.01 9.61 -12.53
C GLU A 146 -11.76 8.89 -13.08
N ALA A 147 -11.87 7.62 -13.45
CA ALA A 147 -10.77 6.90 -14.06
C ALA A 147 -10.38 7.49 -15.42
N THR A 148 -11.37 7.95 -16.19
CA THR A 148 -11.16 8.66 -17.46
C THR A 148 -10.46 10.00 -17.24
N ARG A 149 -10.87 10.78 -16.25
CA ARG A 149 -10.23 12.05 -15.87
C ARG A 149 -8.76 11.89 -15.50
N LEU A 150 -8.42 10.79 -14.83
CA LEU A 150 -7.06 10.49 -14.38
C LEU A 150 -6.18 9.89 -15.49
N SER A 151 -6.76 9.46 -16.61
CA SER A 151 -6.02 8.99 -17.79
C SER A 151 -5.56 10.18 -18.63
N ARG A 152 -4.25 10.35 -18.79
CA ARG A 152 -3.64 11.55 -19.39
C ARG A 152 -3.28 11.37 -20.86
N VAL A 153 -3.00 10.17 -21.29
CA VAL A 153 -2.64 9.86 -22.67
C VAL A 153 -3.66 8.89 -23.28
N ALA A 154 -3.71 8.85 -24.60
CA ALA A 154 -4.67 8.04 -25.34
C ALA A 154 -4.54 6.54 -24.99
N ILE A 155 -5.61 5.79 -25.26
CA ILE A 155 -5.62 4.34 -25.17
C ILE A 155 -4.43 3.74 -25.93
N ALA A 156 -3.89 2.61 -25.46
CA ALA A 156 -2.71 1.94 -25.98
C ALA A 156 -1.36 2.69 -25.79
N HIS A 157 -1.37 3.88 -25.18
CA HIS A 157 -0.13 4.53 -24.74
C HIS A 157 0.06 4.30 -23.23
N PRO A 158 1.17 3.72 -22.79
CA PRO A 158 1.36 3.40 -21.39
C PRO A 158 1.48 4.66 -20.53
N GLU A 159 0.83 4.63 -19.38
CA GLU A 159 1.04 5.58 -18.29
C GLU A 159 1.73 4.87 -17.12
N GLY A 160 2.45 5.65 -16.32
CA GLY A 160 3.18 5.10 -15.18
C GLY A 160 3.36 6.14 -14.08
N PHE A 161 4.31 5.88 -13.19
CA PHE A 161 4.57 6.65 -11.98
C PHE A 161 4.62 8.18 -12.17
N PRO A 162 5.32 8.75 -13.19
CA PRO A 162 5.35 10.20 -13.36
C PRO A 162 3.98 10.83 -13.61
N LEU A 163 3.10 10.15 -14.35
CA LEU A 163 1.75 10.65 -14.62
C LEU A 163 0.82 10.48 -13.40
N ALA A 164 0.99 9.41 -12.63
CA ALA A 164 0.29 9.25 -11.36
C ALA A 164 0.64 10.39 -10.38
N VAL A 165 1.93 10.74 -10.26
CA VAL A 165 2.38 11.89 -9.45
C VAL A 165 1.82 13.21 -10.00
N ALA A 166 1.79 13.39 -11.33
CA ALA A 166 1.21 14.58 -11.96
C ALA A 166 -0.29 14.73 -11.63
N ASN A 167 -1.05 13.65 -11.53
CA ASN A 167 -2.46 13.69 -11.11
C ASN A 167 -2.61 14.23 -9.69
N ILE A 168 -1.74 13.82 -8.76
CA ILE A 168 -1.74 14.35 -7.38
C ILE A 168 -1.53 15.86 -7.39
N TYR A 169 -0.56 16.36 -8.15
CA TYR A 169 -0.31 17.81 -8.24
C TYR A 169 -1.45 18.58 -8.89
N VAL A 170 -2.14 18.00 -9.88
CA VAL A 170 -3.33 18.61 -10.49
C VAL A 170 -4.46 18.74 -9.48
N ASP A 171 -4.74 17.70 -8.73
CA ASP A 171 -5.78 17.69 -7.71
C ASP A 171 -5.42 18.62 -6.54
N LEU A 172 -4.15 18.65 -6.11
CA LEU A 172 -3.68 19.61 -5.11
C LEU A 172 -3.86 21.06 -5.57
N ALA A 173 -3.47 21.37 -6.80
CA ALA A 173 -3.65 22.70 -7.36
C ALA A 173 -5.13 23.08 -7.50
N ALA A 174 -6.00 22.14 -7.78
CA ALA A 174 -7.45 22.36 -7.81
C ALA A 174 -8.01 22.63 -6.39
N ALA A 175 -7.60 21.85 -5.40
CA ALA A 175 -7.97 22.04 -4.00
C ALA A 175 -7.53 23.40 -3.45
N ILE A 176 -6.30 23.85 -3.75
CA ILE A 176 -5.81 25.18 -3.37
C ILE A 176 -6.70 26.30 -3.97
N ARG A 177 -7.29 26.08 -5.15
CA ARG A 177 -8.21 27.03 -5.79
C ARG A 177 -9.67 26.90 -5.32
N GLY A 178 -9.94 26.05 -4.32
CA GLY A 178 -11.26 25.86 -3.73
C GLY A 178 -12.13 24.79 -4.41
N ALA A 179 -11.59 24.01 -5.33
CA ALA A 179 -12.27 22.83 -5.85
C ALA A 179 -12.25 21.67 -4.83
N PRO A 180 -13.18 20.71 -4.93
CA PRO A 180 -13.09 19.48 -4.12
C PRO A 180 -11.74 18.80 -4.28
N ALA A 181 -11.20 18.28 -3.17
CA ALA A 181 -9.86 17.66 -3.13
C ALA A 181 -9.77 16.30 -3.90
N GLY A 182 -10.89 15.78 -4.40
CA GLY A 182 -10.92 14.49 -5.10
C GLY A 182 -10.44 13.35 -4.20
N ALA A 183 -9.49 12.57 -4.73
CA ALA A 183 -8.89 11.43 -4.03
C ALA A 183 -7.56 11.78 -3.32
N LEU A 184 -7.29 13.06 -3.04
CA LEU A 184 -6.08 13.46 -2.32
C LEU A 184 -6.09 12.92 -0.88
N PRO A 185 -4.98 12.31 -0.42
CA PRO A 185 -4.83 11.97 0.97
C PRO A 185 -4.86 13.21 1.86
N THR A 186 -5.48 13.10 2.99
CA THR A 186 -5.61 14.17 4.00
C THR A 186 -4.59 14.00 5.14
N ALA A 187 -4.49 14.99 6.01
CA ALA A 187 -3.74 14.84 7.26
C ALA A 187 -4.33 13.75 8.16
N GLU A 188 -5.64 13.52 8.11
CA GLU A 188 -6.30 12.44 8.84
C GLU A 188 -5.85 11.07 8.32
N ASP A 189 -5.75 10.87 7.01
CA ASP A 189 -5.22 9.63 6.43
C ASP A 189 -3.76 9.39 6.88
N GLY A 190 -2.96 10.45 6.97
CA GLY A 190 -1.61 10.38 7.52
C GLY A 190 -1.58 9.94 8.98
N VAL A 191 -2.48 10.49 9.82
CA VAL A 191 -2.60 10.11 11.23
C VAL A 191 -3.06 8.66 11.38
N ARG A 192 -4.01 8.18 10.57
CA ARG A 192 -4.45 6.78 10.54
C ARG A 192 -3.31 5.85 10.13
N SER A 193 -2.57 6.24 9.11
CA SER A 193 -1.40 5.49 8.64
C SER A 193 -0.33 5.35 9.73
N MET A 194 0.00 6.43 10.41
CA MET A 194 0.97 6.39 11.51
C MET A 194 0.46 5.56 12.70
N ALA A 195 -0.83 5.66 13.06
CA ALA A 195 -1.40 4.82 14.11
C ALA A 195 -1.30 3.33 13.77
N ALA A 196 -1.51 2.95 12.51
CA ALA A 196 -1.33 1.58 12.05
C ALA A 196 0.13 1.11 12.14
N VAL A 197 1.12 1.98 11.84
CA VAL A 197 2.54 1.65 12.03
C VAL A 197 2.85 1.34 13.49
N TYR A 198 2.43 2.21 14.43
CA TYR A 198 2.66 1.98 15.86
C TYR A 198 1.93 0.72 16.36
N ALA A 199 0.70 0.48 15.90
CA ALA A 199 -0.05 -0.73 16.26
C ALA A 199 0.64 -2.00 15.72
N ALA A 200 1.24 -1.95 14.52
CA ALA A 200 1.97 -3.09 13.96
C ALA A 200 3.25 -3.39 14.75
N VAL A 201 4.00 -2.37 15.15
CA VAL A 201 5.15 -2.53 16.04
C VAL A 201 4.72 -3.12 17.40
N GLU A 202 3.65 -2.58 18.00
CA GLU A 202 3.10 -3.10 19.26
C GLU A 202 2.70 -4.56 19.14
N SER A 203 2.02 -4.93 18.05
CA SER A 203 1.62 -6.31 17.77
C SER A 203 2.84 -7.23 17.63
N ALA A 204 3.83 -6.85 16.83
CA ALA A 204 5.00 -7.65 16.57
C ALA A 204 5.84 -7.90 17.85
N VAL A 205 5.99 -6.88 18.71
CA VAL A 205 6.70 -7.02 20.00
C VAL A 205 5.95 -7.93 20.97
N GLN A 206 4.66 -8.12 20.78
CA GLN A 206 3.79 -9.00 21.60
C GLN A 206 3.43 -10.31 20.87
N ASP A 207 4.33 -10.84 20.06
CA ASP A 207 4.15 -12.11 19.35
C ASP A 207 2.89 -12.17 18.47
N GLY A 208 2.56 -11.07 17.81
CA GLY A 208 1.48 -11.02 16.81
C GLY A 208 0.06 -10.92 17.39
N VAL A 209 -0.12 -10.40 18.60
CA VAL A 209 -1.46 -10.14 19.15
C VAL A 209 -2.22 -9.12 18.30
N TRP A 210 -3.55 -9.23 18.28
CA TRP A 210 -4.41 -8.23 17.64
C TRP A 210 -4.42 -6.93 18.43
N VAL A 211 -4.09 -5.82 17.77
CA VAL A 211 -4.03 -4.47 18.33
C VAL A 211 -5.03 -3.56 17.61
N ASP A 212 -5.65 -2.65 18.34
CA ASP A 212 -6.50 -1.59 17.77
C ASP A 212 -5.62 -0.57 17.03
N ALA A 213 -5.77 -0.51 15.71
CA ALA A 213 -4.98 0.34 14.83
C ALA A 213 -5.56 1.76 14.64
N ARG A 214 -6.72 2.05 15.24
CA ARG A 214 -7.33 3.38 15.13
C ARG A 214 -6.55 4.41 15.93
N PRO A 215 -6.40 5.65 15.42
CA PRO A 215 -5.92 6.75 16.24
C PRO A 215 -6.76 6.94 17.51
N PRO A 216 -6.16 7.34 18.64
CA PRO A 216 -6.92 7.51 19.89
C PRO A 216 -8.15 8.41 19.79
N MET A 217 -8.13 9.42 18.90
CA MET A 217 -9.24 10.32 18.67
C MET A 217 -10.41 9.69 17.88
N PHE A 218 -10.24 8.46 17.35
CA PHE A 218 -11.27 7.73 16.58
C PHE A 218 -11.66 6.38 17.23
N ARG A 219 -11.21 6.14 18.46
CA ARG A 219 -11.56 4.93 19.24
C ARG A 219 -12.91 5.01 19.91
#